data_541bda519df4c5f31517767d47a07639
#
_entry.id   541bda519df4c5f31517767d47a07639
#
_cell.length_a   1.000
_cell.length_b   1.000
_cell.length_c   1.000
_cell.angle_alpha   90.00
_cell.angle_beta   90.00
_cell.angle_gamma   90.00
#
_symmetry.space_group_name_H-M   'P 1'
#
loop_
_entity.id
_entity.type
_entity.pdbx_description
1 polymer ?
#
loop_
_entity_poly.entity_id
_entity_poly.type
_entity_poly.pdbx_seq_one_letter_code
_entity_poly.pdbx_strand_id
1 'polypeptide(L)'
;MTRIFSMLALALLAGTPVPAPAETSADSELHSLYEKGTDFASYQRGMKKKGDIWKDAYSAAKLPPDVEYTAQRIPGQWRLLVVSEELCHDSQNTVPYLAALADSMPGLDLRIVDSKLGKSVMEARRTPDDRGATPTVVILDEHGVDSGCWIERPAALQTFYLENKHAFRNADKHDRERLETEFMSWYQRDAGATTLREVILLLDAAARGARGCSAPKTRTTSGDAGPN
;
A
#
# COMPACT_ATOMS: atom_id res chain seq x y z
N MET A 1 -2.43 -72.20 -20.22
CA MET A 1 -3.04 -70.87 -20.27
C MET A 1 -2.44 -70.04 -19.15
N THR A 2 -1.33 -69.33 -19.44
CA THR A 2 -0.55 -68.61 -18.45
C THR A 2 -0.87 -67.13 -18.61
N ARG A 3 -1.48 -66.50 -17.59
CA ARG A 3 -1.81 -65.06 -17.58
C ARG A 3 -0.64 -64.27 -16.97
N ILE A 4 -0.01 -63.43 -17.79
CA ILE A 4 1.03 -62.50 -17.36
C ILE A 4 0.34 -61.22 -16.86
N PHE A 5 0.50 -60.93 -15.57
CA PHE A 5 0.08 -59.65 -14.97
C PHE A 5 1.22 -58.65 -15.15
N SER A 6 1.00 -57.64 -16.00
CA SER A 6 1.91 -56.49 -16.14
C SER A 6 1.62 -55.51 -15.02
N MET A 7 2.53 -55.37 -14.05
CA MET A 7 2.50 -54.29 -13.05
C MET A 7 3.03 -52.99 -13.68
N LEU A 8 2.14 -52.03 -13.81
CA LEU A 8 2.50 -50.67 -14.20
C LEU A 8 2.98 -49.93 -12.95
N ALA A 9 4.27 -49.64 -12.86
CA ALA A 9 4.85 -48.84 -11.78
C ALA A 9 4.59 -47.34 -12.03
N LEU A 10 3.75 -46.72 -11.23
CA LEU A 10 3.48 -45.30 -11.25
C LEU A 10 4.63 -44.58 -10.48
N ALA A 11 5.54 -43.94 -11.20
CA ALA A 11 6.60 -43.13 -10.62
C ALA A 11 6.02 -41.78 -10.13
N LEU A 12 5.92 -41.59 -8.82
CA LEU A 12 5.63 -40.31 -8.20
C LEU A 12 6.86 -39.40 -8.38
N LEU A 13 6.75 -38.40 -9.24
CA LEU A 13 7.70 -37.28 -9.30
C LEU A 13 7.50 -36.44 -8.04
N ALA A 14 8.33 -36.66 -7.02
CA ALA A 14 8.45 -35.76 -5.89
C ALA A 14 9.07 -34.42 -6.40
N GLY A 15 8.20 -33.39 -6.55
CA GLY A 15 8.68 -32.05 -6.83
C GLY A 15 9.58 -31.58 -5.70
N THR A 16 10.82 -31.18 -6.02
CA THR A 16 11.72 -30.57 -5.06
C THR A 16 11.12 -29.23 -4.58
N PRO A 17 11.04 -28.97 -3.27
CA PRO A 17 10.59 -27.69 -2.77
C PRO A 17 11.52 -26.58 -3.27
N VAL A 18 10.97 -25.54 -3.89
CA VAL A 18 11.74 -24.33 -4.23
C VAL A 18 12.15 -23.70 -2.90
N PRO A 19 13.46 -23.43 -2.68
CA PRO A 19 13.87 -22.81 -1.44
C PRO A 19 13.26 -21.41 -1.34
N ALA A 20 12.74 -21.06 -0.15
CA ALA A 20 12.28 -19.73 0.15
C ALA A 20 13.45 -18.72 -0.04
N PRO A 21 13.18 -17.50 -0.54
CA PRO A 21 14.23 -16.48 -0.64
C PRO A 21 14.82 -16.23 0.74
N ALA A 22 16.15 -16.07 0.78
CA ALA A 22 16.84 -15.77 2.04
C ALA A 22 16.41 -14.38 2.55
N GLU A 23 15.96 -14.30 3.80
CA GLU A 23 15.64 -13.03 4.45
C GLU A 23 16.87 -12.12 4.47
N THR A 24 16.66 -10.86 4.10
CA THR A 24 17.69 -9.82 4.20
C THR A 24 17.63 -9.15 5.60
N SER A 25 18.67 -8.42 5.98
CA SER A 25 18.65 -7.63 7.21
C SER A 25 17.54 -6.56 7.19
N ALA A 26 17.20 -6.05 6.01
CA ALA A 26 16.11 -5.10 5.82
C ALA A 26 14.72 -5.75 6.05
N ASP A 27 14.51 -6.98 5.58
CA ASP A 27 13.26 -7.72 5.82
C ASP A 27 13.07 -8.01 7.31
N SER A 28 14.16 -8.39 8.01
CA SER A 28 14.12 -8.60 9.46
C SER A 28 13.76 -7.31 10.23
N GLU A 29 14.22 -6.14 9.79
CA GLU A 29 13.84 -4.84 10.37
C GLU A 29 12.36 -4.56 10.13
N LEU A 30 11.86 -4.73 8.90
CA LEU A 30 10.46 -4.53 8.55
C LEU A 30 9.54 -5.45 9.34
N HIS A 31 9.90 -6.73 9.46
CA HIS A 31 9.17 -7.68 10.29
C HIS A 31 9.13 -7.23 11.77
N SER A 32 10.27 -6.82 12.33
CA SER A 32 10.35 -6.32 13.71
C SER A 32 9.50 -5.06 13.92
N LEU A 33 9.43 -4.15 12.95
CA LEU A 33 8.57 -2.96 13.01
C LEU A 33 7.09 -3.35 12.94
N TYR A 34 6.75 -4.30 12.09
CA TYR A 34 5.38 -4.81 11.99
C TYR A 34 4.89 -5.39 13.32
N GLU A 35 5.70 -6.23 13.98
CA GLU A 35 5.37 -6.81 15.28
C GLU A 35 5.22 -5.75 16.41
N LYS A 36 5.90 -4.62 16.31
CA LYS A 36 5.76 -3.47 17.22
C LYS A 36 4.57 -2.59 16.89
N GLY A 37 3.99 -2.73 15.69
CA GLY A 37 2.85 -1.95 15.25
C GLY A 37 1.56 -2.33 15.97
N THR A 38 0.62 -1.41 15.97
CA THR A 38 -0.71 -1.61 16.54
C THR A 38 -1.75 -1.76 15.45
N ASP A 39 -2.83 -2.52 15.70
CA ASP A 39 -4.00 -2.55 14.83
C ASP A 39 -4.67 -1.17 14.74
N PHE A 40 -5.51 -0.98 13.72
CA PHE A 40 -6.16 0.31 13.47
C PHE A 40 -7.03 0.77 14.65
N ALA A 41 -7.79 -0.13 15.27
CA ALA A 41 -8.67 0.23 16.39
C ALA A 41 -7.88 0.69 17.61
N SER A 42 -6.76 0.05 17.89
CA SER A 42 -5.84 0.43 18.98
C SER A 42 -5.13 1.75 18.68
N TYR A 43 -4.67 1.94 17.45
CA TYR A 43 -4.08 3.20 17.00
C TYR A 43 -5.07 4.35 17.14
N GLN A 44 -6.31 4.18 16.68
CA GLN A 44 -7.39 5.17 16.78
C GLN A 44 -7.70 5.52 18.26
N ARG A 45 -7.82 4.52 19.15
CA ARG A 45 -8.06 4.76 20.59
C ARG A 45 -6.94 5.56 21.25
N GLY A 46 -5.72 5.45 20.75
CA GLY A 46 -4.56 6.20 21.25
C GLY A 46 -4.50 7.66 20.78
N MET A 47 -5.30 8.05 19.79
CA MET A 47 -5.31 9.42 19.24
C MET A 47 -5.80 10.45 20.25
N LYS A 48 -5.20 11.64 20.21
CA LYS A 48 -5.49 12.74 21.14
C LYS A 48 -6.29 13.88 20.52
N LYS A 49 -6.29 14.02 19.19
CA LYS A 49 -6.84 15.22 18.53
C LYS A 49 -7.81 14.96 17.38
N LYS A 50 -7.59 13.99 16.53
CA LYS A 50 -8.30 13.79 15.26
C LYS A 50 -9.04 12.45 15.17
N GLY A 51 -9.22 11.76 16.26
CA GLY A 51 -9.82 10.42 16.30
C GLY A 51 -11.19 10.33 15.63
N ASP A 52 -12.02 11.38 15.74
CA ASP A 52 -13.34 11.41 15.08
C ASP A 52 -13.23 11.41 13.56
N ILE A 53 -12.29 12.18 12.98
CA ILE A 53 -12.07 12.21 11.53
C ILE A 53 -11.69 10.80 11.02
N TRP A 54 -10.80 10.11 11.72
CA TRP A 54 -10.37 8.76 11.39
C TRP A 54 -11.51 7.75 11.51
N LYS A 55 -12.32 7.89 12.57
CA LYS A 55 -13.49 7.05 12.81
C LYS A 55 -14.54 7.23 11.72
N ASP A 56 -14.84 8.47 11.36
CA ASP A 56 -15.84 8.79 10.34
C ASP A 56 -15.40 8.29 8.97
N ALA A 57 -14.12 8.49 8.61
CA ALA A 57 -13.55 7.98 7.36
C ALA A 57 -13.61 6.44 7.30
N TYR A 58 -13.23 5.75 8.38
CA TYR A 58 -13.33 4.29 8.46
C TYR A 58 -14.77 3.79 8.36
N SER A 59 -15.69 4.42 9.08
CA SER A 59 -17.10 4.03 9.09
C SER A 59 -17.80 4.28 7.74
N ALA A 60 -17.33 5.29 7.00
CA ALA A 60 -17.83 5.62 5.67
C ALA A 60 -17.16 4.81 4.55
N ALA A 61 -16.06 4.12 4.86
CA ALA A 61 -15.28 3.39 3.85
C ALA A 61 -16.12 2.31 3.17
N LYS A 62 -16.06 2.31 1.85
CA LYS A 62 -16.67 1.30 0.99
C LYS A 62 -15.65 0.84 -0.03
N LEU A 63 -15.49 -0.46 -0.14
CA LEU A 63 -14.65 -1.02 -1.19
C LEU A 63 -15.33 -0.85 -2.54
N PRO A 64 -14.64 -0.29 -3.55
CA PRO A 64 -15.12 -0.35 -4.92
C PRO A 64 -15.32 -1.81 -5.36
N PRO A 65 -16.34 -2.13 -6.18
CA PRO A 65 -16.61 -3.52 -6.58
C PRO A 65 -15.44 -4.22 -7.28
N ASP A 66 -14.62 -3.48 -8.04
CA ASP A 66 -13.40 -3.97 -8.68
C ASP A 66 -12.31 -4.33 -7.65
N VAL A 67 -12.18 -3.57 -6.57
CA VAL A 67 -11.28 -3.85 -5.46
C VAL A 67 -11.75 -5.08 -4.69
N GLU A 68 -13.03 -5.14 -4.33
CA GLU A 68 -13.62 -6.27 -3.60
C GLU A 68 -13.46 -7.57 -4.41
N TYR A 69 -13.77 -7.53 -5.70
CA TYR A 69 -13.58 -8.68 -6.60
C TYR A 69 -12.14 -9.17 -6.63
N THR A 70 -11.16 -8.26 -6.68
CA THR A 70 -9.74 -8.60 -6.70
C THR A 70 -9.27 -9.13 -5.35
N ALA A 71 -9.65 -8.47 -4.25
CA ALA A 71 -9.29 -8.84 -2.89
C ALA A 71 -9.66 -10.30 -2.54
N GLN A 72 -10.83 -10.76 -2.99
CA GLN A 72 -11.29 -12.14 -2.78
C GLN A 72 -10.49 -13.20 -3.54
N ARG A 73 -9.60 -12.80 -4.46
CA ARG A 73 -8.85 -13.71 -5.36
C ARG A 73 -7.36 -13.70 -5.15
N ILE A 74 -6.83 -12.75 -4.38
CA ILE A 74 -5.42 -12.71 -4.02
C ILE A 74 -5.14 -13.84 -3.03
N PRO A 75 -4.31 -14.82 -3.38
CA PRO A 75 -3.98 -15.93 -2.48
C PRO A 75 -2.91 -15.51 -1.45
N GLY A 76 -2.81 -16.29 -0.38
CA GLY A 76 -1.74 -16.16 0.61
C GLY A 76 -2.10 -15.26 1.79
N GLN A 77 -1.10 -15.02 2.64
CA GLN A 77 -1.19 -14.15 3.79
C GLN A 77 -0.33 -12.91 3.55
N TRP A 78 -0.91 -11.74 3.74
CA TRP A 78 -0.28 -10.45 3.46
C TRP A 78 -0.34 -9.54 4.67
N ARG A 79 0.64 -8.66 4.79
CA ARG A 79 0.76 -7.72 5.90
C ARG A 79 1.01 -6.32 5.36
N LEU A 80 0.28 -5.34 5.85
CA LEU A 80 0.55 -3.93 5.61
C LEU A 80 1.23 -3.34 6.85
N LEU A 81 2.50 -2.98 6.73
CA LEU A 81 3.18 -2.12 7.69
C LEU A 81 2.96 -0.68 7.26
N VAL A 82 2.24 0.09 8.08
CA VAL A 82 1.89 1.47 7.79
C VAL A 82 2.62 2.42 8.73
N VAL A 83 3.46 3.29 8.19
CA VAL A 83 4.02 4.41 8.94
C VAL A 83 3.06 5.59 8.82
N SER A 84 2.56 6.09 9.94
CA SER A 84 1.48 7.09 9.93
C SER A 84 1.62 8.14 11.02
N GLU A 85 0.95 9.28 10.84
CA GLU A 85 0.84 10.35 11.82
C GLU A 85 -0.63 10.80 11.98
N GLU A 86 -1.05 10.97 13.23
CA GLU A 86 -2.43 11.35 13.59
C GLU A 86 -2.89 12.66 12.90
N LEU A 87 -2.00 13.63 12.81
CA LEU A 87 -2.30 14.97 12.28
C LEU A 87 -2.01 15.11 10.78
N CYS A 88 -1.46 14.10 10.13
CA CYS A 88 -1.20 14.12 8.69
C CYS A 88 -2.50 13.99 7.90
N HIS A 89 -2.81 14.95 7.05
CA HIS A 89 -4.02 14.93 6.22
C HIS A 89 -4.04 13.76 5.25
N ASP A 90 -2.90 13.41 4.65
CA ASP A 90 -2.80 12.25 3.76
C ASP A 90 -3.07 10.95 4.53
N SER A 91 -2.54 10.81 5.77
CA SER A 91 -2.83 9.67 6.63
C SER A 91 -4.31 9.57 6.99
N GLN A 92 -4.96 10.70 7.34
CA GLN A 92 -6.39 10.76 7.69
C GLN A 92 -7.29 10.32 6.53
N ASN A 93 -6.88 10.60 5.30
CA ASN A 93 -7.65 10.31 4.08
C ASN A 93 -7.22 9.01 3.37
N THR A 94 -6.35 8.22 4.00
CA THR A 94 -5.79 6.99 3.41
C THR A 94 -5.90 5.80 4.34
N VAL A 95 -5.33 5.92 5.54
CA VAL A 95 -5.17 4.77 6.46
C VAL A 95 -6.49 4.15 6.92
N PRO A 96 -7.57 4.93 7.19
CA PRO A 96 -8.87 4.35 7.54
C PRO A 96 -9.44 3.44 6.43
N TYR A 97 -9.24 3.80 5.17
CA TYR A 97 -9.68 2.99 4.02
C TYR A 97 -8.85 1.72 3.87
N LEU A 98 -7.53 1.79 4.12
CA LEU A 98 -6.67 0.60 4.14
C LEU A 98 -7.03 -0.35 5.28
N ALA A 99 -7.44 0.17 6.43
CA ALA A 99 -7.96 -0.64 7.53
C ALA A 99 -9.25 -1.37 7.14
N ALA A 100 -10.18 -0.67 6.49
CA ALA A 100 -11.41 -1.28 5.97
C ALA A 100 -11.12 -2.35 4.89
N LEU A 101 -10.10 -2.15 4.05
CA LEU A 101 -9.63 -3.19 3.11
C LEU A 101 -9.12 -4.42 3.87
N ALA A 102 -8.29 -4.22 4.90
CA ALA A 102 -7.74 -5.32 5.68
C ALA A 102 -8.84 -6.14 6.37
N ASP A 103 -9.86 -5.48 6.92
CA ASP A 103 -11.00 -6.15 7.55
C ASP A 103 -11.88 -6.92 6.55
N SER A 104 -11.88 -6.52 5.27
CA SER A 104 -12.71 -7.10 4.21
C SER A 104 -11.98 -8.16 3.38
N MET A 105 -10.65 -8.20 3.43
CA MET A 105 -9.82 -9.10 2.63
C MET A 105 -9.28 -10.23 3.51
N PRO A 106 -9.73 -11.48 3.32
CA PRO A 106 -9.16 -12.62 4.03
C PRO A 106 -7.64 -12.73 3.82
N GLY A 107 -6.90 -12.91 4.91
CA GLY A 107 -5.44 -13.06 4.85
C GLY A 107 -4.67 -11.74 4.73
N LEU A 108 -5.30 -10.58 4.86
CA LEU A 108 -4.62 -9.30 4.98
C LEU A 108 -4.69 -8.80 6.43
N ASP A 109 -3.52 -8.50 7.03
CA ASP A 109 -3.44 -7.82 8.32
C ASP A 109 -2.73 -6.47 8.18
N LEU A 110 -3.10 -5.52 9.02
CA LEU A 110 -2.57 -4.16 9.00
C LEU A 110 -2.05 -3.77 10.38
N ARG A 111 -0.81 -3.28 10.43
CA ARG A 111 -0.20 -2.71 11.62
C ARG A 111 0.33 -1.32 11.35
N ILE A 112 0.16 -0.43 12.33
CA ILE A 112 0.54 0.97 12.24
C ILE A 112 1.62 1.27 13.26
N VAL A 113 2.66 1.97 12.80
CA VAL A 113 3.70 2.58 13.63
C VAL A 113 3.71 4.10 13.40
N ASP A 114 4.16 4.87 14.39
CA ASP A 114 4.36 6.32 14.22
C ASP A 114 5.59 6.64 13.35
N SER A 115 5.70 7.88 12.90
CA SER A 115 6.79 8.34 12.02
C SER A 115 8.17 8.29 12.70
N LYS A 116 8.24 8.34 14.03
CA LYS A 116 9.49 8.25 14.77
C LYS A 116 10.02 6.82 14.73
N LEU A 117 9.15 5.84 14.98
CA LEU A 117 9.51 4.43 14.92
C LEU A 117 9.76 3.96 13.48
N GLY A 118 8.93 4.42 12.53
CA GLY A 118 9.02 4.09 11.11
C GLY A 118 9.97 4.99 10.30
N LYS A 119 10.86 5.75 10.94
CA LYS A 119 11.73 6.72 10.24
C LYS A 119 12.56 6.08 9.14
N SER A 120 13.22 4.96 9.42
CA SER A 120 14.03 4.22 8.44
C SER A 120 13.21 3.77 7.21
N VAL A 121 11.95 3.37 7.43
CA VAL A 121 11.02 2.98 6.37
C VAL A 121 10.74 4.13 5.42
N MET A 122 10.44 5.33 5.96
CA MET A 122 10.19 6.53 5.16
C MET A 122 11.45 7.03 4.43
N GLU A 123 12.63 6.90 5.06
CA GLU A 123 13.90 7.31 4.44
C GLU A 123 14.30 6.39 3.29
N ALA A 124 14.00 5.10 3.40
CA ALA A 124 14.25 4.12 2.34
C ALA A 124 13.23 4.21 1.19
N ARG A 125 12.04 4.80 1.43
CA ARG A 125 10.91 4.87 0.47
C ARG A 125 10.43 6.30 0.34
N ARG A 126 11.07 7.02 -0.57
CA ARG A 126 10.86 8.47 -0.72
C ARG A 126 9.82 8.80 -1.78
N THR A 127 9.15 9.90 -1.61
CA THR A 127 8.26 10.49 -2.61
C THR A 127 9.03 10.88 -3.88
N PRO A 128 8.37 11.11 -5.02
CA PRO A 128 9.03 11.56 -6.25
C PRO A 128 9.83 12.87 -6.13
N ASP A 129 9.51 13.68 -5.13
CA ASP A 129 10.23 14.92 -4.81
C ASP A 129 11.25 14.76 -3.67
N ASP A 130 11.67 13.52 -3.43
CA ASP A 130 12.75 13.11 -2.52
C ASP A 130 12.51 13.47 -1.05
N ARG A 131 11.31 13.20 -0.52
CA ARG A 131 10.95 13.35 0.90
C ARG A 131 10.54 12.01 1.51
N GLY A 132 10.86 11.80 2.78
CA GLY A 132 10.13 10.84 3.61
C GLY A 132 8.73 11.40 3.89
N ALA A 133 7.68 10.57 3.81
CA ALA A 133 6.30 11.00 3.93
C ALA A 133 5.44 10.02 4.72
N THR A 134 4.34 10.51 5.27
CA THR A 134 3.27 9.69 5.86
C THR A 134 1.96 9.90 5.09
N PRO A 135 1.18 8.83 4.90
CA PRO A 135 1.53 7.46 5.24
C PRO A 135 2.56 6.86 4.27
N THR A 136 3.43 6.00 4.78
CA THR A 136 4.21 5.06 3.96
C THR A 136 3.73 3.66 4.27
N VAL A 137 3.31 2.93 3.25
CA VAL A 137 2.79 1.57 3.35
C VAL A 137 3.78 0.59 2.74
N VAL A 138 4.16 -0.44 3.48
CA VAL A 138 4.98 -1.55 2.96
C VAL A 138 4.12 -2.80 2.94
N ILE A 139 4.14 -3.49 1.81
CA ILE A 139 3.48 -4.78 1.64
C ILE A 139 4.50 -5.87 1.97
N LEU A 140 4.20 -6.68 2.96
CA LEU A 140 5.02 -7.81 3.36
C LEU A 140 4.27 -9.11 3.06
N ASP A 141 4.99 -10.12 2.63
CA ASP A 141 4.43 -11.48 2.53
C ASP A 141 4.35 -12.15 3.92
N GLU A 142 3.93 -13.40 3.95
CA GLU A 142 3.79 -14.19 5.19
C GLU A 142 5.11 -14.40 5.95
N HIS A 143 6.24 -14.24 5.27
CA HIS A 143 7.58 -14.34 5.87
C HIS A 143 8.16 -12.98 6.29
N GLY A 144 7.42 -11.89 6.07
CA GLY A 144 7.88 -10.53 6.38
C GLY A 144 8.79 -9.92 5.31
N VAL A 145 8.86 -10.53 4.12
CA VAL A 145 9.69 -10.03 3.00
C VAL A 145 9.00 -8.88 2.28
N ASP A 146 9.76 -7.82 1.98
CA ASP A 146 9.28 -6.65 1.22
C ASP A 146 8.82 -7.06 -0.19
N SER A 147 7.53 -6.91 -0.43
CA SER A 147 6.87 -7.27 -1.68
C SER A 147 6.31 -6.06 -2.44
N GLY A 148 6.37 -4.87 -1.86
CA GLY A 148 5.91 -3.65 -2.50
C GLY A 148 5.69 -2.50 -1.54
N CYS A 149 5.48 -1.30 -2.07
CA CYS A 149 5.11 -0.17 -1.24
C CYS A 149 4.18 0.82 -1.94
N TRP A 150 3.48 1.61 -1.12
CA TRP A 150 2.69 2.75 -1.52
C TRP A 150 3.03 3.96 -0.64
N ILE A 151 3.15 5.18 -1.21
CA ILE A 151 3.75 6.31 -0.51
C ILE A 151 2.86 7.54 -0.61
N GLU A 152 2.54 8.11 0.53
CA GLU A 152 1.93 9.42 0.78
C GLU A 152 0.49 9.54 0.27
N ARG A 153 0.26 9.56 -1.03
CA ARG A 153 -1.06 9.81 -1.63
C ARG A 153 -1.22 9.14 -2.99
N PRO A 154 -2.45 9.01 -3.50
CA PRO A 154 -2.70 8.48 -4.83
C PRO A 154 -1.92 9.22 -5.93
N ALA A 155 -1.49 8.49 -6.95
CA ALA A 155 -0.64 9.01 -8.02
C ALA A 155 -1.22 10.27 -8.70
N ALA A 156 -2.54 10.32 -8.92
CA ALA A 156 -3.19 11.48 -9.51
C ALA A 156 -3.08 12.73 -8.61
N LEU A 157 -3.28 12.57 -7.30
CA LEU A 157 -3.15 13.68 -6.34
C LEU A 157 -1.69 14.06 -6.13
N GLN A 158 -0.77 13.10 -6.22
CA GLN A 158 0.67 13.36 -6.20
C GLN A 158 1.10 14.21 -7.39
N THR A 159 0.59 13.92 -8.58
CA THR A 159 0.82 14.73 -9.78
C THR A 159 0.32 16.15 -9.58
N PHE A 160 -0.94 16.33 -9.14
CA PHE A 160 -1.50 17.64 -8.82
C PHE A 160 -0.63 18.43 -7.83
N TYR A 161 -0.18 17.77 -6.75
CA TYR A 161 0.70 18.41 -5.77
C TYR A 161 2.02 18.85 -6.38
N LEU A 162 2.68 18.02 -7.17
CA LEU A 162 3.97 18.31 -7.77
C LEU A 162 3.88 19.48 -8.78
N GLU A 163 2.84 19.51 -9.60
CA GLU A 163 2.58 20.60 -10.55
C GLU A 163 2.33 21.94 -9.85
N ASN A 164 1.69 21.90 -8.67
CA ASN A 164 1.36 23.09 -7.90
C ASN A 164 2.32 23.36 -6.72
N LYS A 165 3.40 22.57 -6.55
CA LYS A 165 4.30 22.62 -5.39
C LYS A 165 4.86 24.02 -5.11
N HIS A 166 5.21 24.76 -6.16
CA HIS A 166 5.71 26.12 -6.01
C HIS A 166 4.61 27.05 -5.47
N ALA A 167 3.39 26.94 -5.97
CA ALA A 167 2.27 27.75 -5.53
C ALA A 167 1.87 27.45 -4.07
N PHE A 168 1.84 26.18 -3.67
CA PHE A 168 1.63 25.80 -2.26
C PHE A 168 2.61 26.45 -1.29
N ARG A 169 3.83 26.75 -1.74
CA ARG A 169 4.89 27.36 -0.90
C ARG A 169 4.93 28.88 -0.96
N ASN A 170 4.64 29.47 -2.12
CA ASN A 170 4.99 30.86 -2.43
C ASN A 170 3.81 31.73 -2.88
N ALA A 171 2.64 31.16 -3.15
CA ALA A 171 1.45 31.92 -3.47
C ALA A 171 0.98 32.79 -2.28
N ASP A 172 0.24 33.83 -2.56
CA ASP A 172 -0.46 34.56 -1.54
C ASP A 172 -1.45 33.70 -0.76
N LYS A 173 -1.99 34.24 0.32
CA LYS A 173 -2.89 33.49 1.20
C LYS A 173 -4.14 32.97 0.48
N HIS A 174 -4.74 33.78 -0.37
CA HIS A 174 -5.99 33.44 -1.06
C HIS A 174 -5.78 32.30 -2.07
N ASP A 175 -4.75 32.38 -2.88
CA ASP A 175 -4.42 31.35 -3.87
C ASP A 175 -3.98 30.04 -3.20
N ARG A 176 -3.25 30.10 -2.10
CA ARG A 176 -2.90 28.92 -1.33
C ARG A 176 -4.12 28.24 -0.71
N GLU A 177 -5.03 29.00 -0.09
CA GLU A 177 -6.29 28.47 0.46
C GLU A 177 -7.15 27.80 -0.62
N ARG A 178 -7.18 28.36 -1.83
CA ARG A 178 -7.88 27.77 -2.98
C ARG A 178 -7.25 26.42 -3.35
N LEU A 179 -5.92 26.34 -3.46
CA LEU A 179 -5.21 25.10 -3.77
C LEU A 179 -5.39 24.03 -2.68
N GLU A 180 -5.31 24.42 -1.40
CA GLU A 180 -5.56 23.52 -0.26
C GLU A 180 -7.01 23.00 -0.28
N THR A 181 -7.97 23.86 -0.60
CA THR A 181 -9.39 23.47 -0.75
C THR A 181 -9.57 22.48 -1.89
N GLU A 182 -8.95 22.70 -3.04
CA GLU A 182 -9.01 21.81 -4.19
C GLU A 182 -8.38 20.45 -3.86
N PHE A 183 -7.21 20.44 -3.22
CA PHE A 183 -6.51 19.27 -2.75
C PHE A 183 -7.38 18.43 -1.79
N MET A 184 -7.96 19.06 -0.76
CA MET A 184 -8.82 18.37 0.19
C MET A 184 -10.14 17.92 -0.42
N SER A 185 -10.71 18.69 -1.35
CA SER A 185 -11.92 18.31 -2.09
C SER A 185 -11.69 17.09 -2.98
N TRP A 186 -10.46 16.88 -3.47
CA TRP A 186 -10.10 15.67 -4.20
C TRP A 186 -10.31 14.43 -3.32
N TYR A 187 -9.76 14.42 -2.10
CA TYR A 187 -9.94 13.33 -1.15
C TYR A 187 -11.42 13.06 -0.83
N GLN A 188 -12.18 14.12 -0.62
CA GLN A 188 -13.62 14.00 -0.31
C GLN A 188 -14.40 13.35 -1.46
N ARG A 189 -14.09 13.69 -2.72
CA ARG A 189 -14.74 13.08 -3.89
C ARG A 189 -14.30 11.65 -4.13
N ASP A 190 -13.01 11.35 -3.92
CA ASP A 190 -12.43 10.02 -4.14
C ASP A 190 -12.86 9.01 -3.07
N ALA A 191 -13.07 9.48 -1.85
CA ALA A 191 -13.47 8.66 -0.69
C ALA A 191 -12.62 7.38 -0.55
N GLY A 192 -11.31 7.48 -0.77
CA GLY A 192 -10.35 6.37 -0.66
C GLY A 192 -10.32 5.39 -1.84
N ALA A 193 -11.21 5.57 -2.82
CA ALA A 193 -11.35 4.61 -3.92
C ALA A 193 -10.06 4.41 -4.74
N THR A 194 -9.34 5.48 -5.03
CA THR A 194 -8.08 5.40 -5.80
C THR A 194 -6.97 4.77 -4.96
N THR A 195 -6.84 5.13 -3.68
CA THR A 195 -5.90 4.48 -2.76
C THR A 195 -6.13 2.97 -2.72
N LEU A 196 -7.38 2.54 -2.56
CA LEU A 196 -7.75 1.13 -2.50
C LEU A 196 -7.39 0.40 -3.80
N ARG A 197 -7.66 1.01 -4.98
CA ARG A 197 -7.28 0.44 -6.28
C ARG A 197 -5.77 0.32 -6.46
N GLU A 198 -5.01 1.35 -6.08
CA GLU A 198 -3.55 1.31 -6.18
C GLU A 198 -2.96 0.23 -5.27
N VAL A 199 -3.41 0.14 -4.03
CA VAL A 199 -2.88 -0.84 -3.07
C VAL A 199 -3.30 -2.27 -3.43
N ILE A 200 -4.54 -2.50 -3.89
CA ILE A 200 -4.95 -3.86 -4.28
C ILE A 200 -4.20 -4.34 -5.53
N LEU A 201 -3.86 -3.46 -6.47
CA LEU A 201 -3.02 -3.80 -7.61
C LEU A 201 -1.58 -4.15 -7.21
N LEU A 202 -1.03 -3.49 -6.21
CA LEU A 202 0.28 -3.82 -5.65
C LEU A 202 0.26 -5.18 -4.95
N LEU A 203 -0.78 -5.47 -4.15
CA LEU A 203 -0.98 -6.77 -3.52
C LEU A 203 -1.13 -7.90 -4.56
N ASP A 204 -1.92 -7.67 -5.59
CA ASP A 204 -2.08 -8.63 -6.68
C ASP A 204 -0.77 -8.86 -7.47
N ALA A 205 0.02 -7.81 -7.70
CA ALA A 205 1.35 -7.94 -8.30
C ALA A 205 2.31 -8.70 -7.38
N ALA A 206 2.30 -8.44 -6.07
CA ALA A 206 3.08 -9.15 -5.07
C ALA A 206 2.74 -10.64 -5.04
N ALA A 207 1.44 -10.98 -5.09
CA ALA A 207 0.97 -12.37 -5.15
C ALA A 207 1.43 -13.10 -6.43
N ARG A 208 1.70 -12.37 -7.50
CA ARG A 208 2.32 -12.89 -8.74
C ARG A 208 3.86 -12.86 -8.73
N GLY A 209 4.48 -12.57 -7.60
CA GLY A 209 5.94 -12.61 -7.42
C GLY A 209 6.66 -11.27 -7.62
N ALA A 210 5.96 -10.15 -7.77
CA ALA A 210 6.63 -8.84 -7.71
C ALA A 210 7.27 -8.63 -6.34
N ARG A 211 8.43 -7.94 -6.33
CA ARG A 211 9.20 -7.67 -5.10
C ARG A 211 9.70 -6.23 -5.10
N GLY A 212 9.82 -5.70 -3.87
CA GLY A 212 10.40 -4.40 -3.58
C GLY A 212 9.52 -3.22 -3.97
N CYS A 213 9.93 -2.06 -3.50
CA CYS A 213 9.26 -0.79 -3.70
C CYS A 213 9.65 -0.20 -5.06
N SER A 214 8.97 -0.62 -6.11
CA SER A 214 9.10 0.02 -7.42
C SER A 214 8.04 1.10 -7.53
N ALA A 215 8.44 2.38 -7.57
CA ALA A 215 7.53 3.46 -7.93
C ALA A 215 6.84 3.10 -9.26
N PRO A 216 5.51 3.26 -9.38
CA PRO A 216 4.83 3.00 -10.63
C PRO A 216 5.49 3.85 -11.73
N LYS A 217 6.09 3.18 -12.71
CA LYS A 217 6.64 3.86 -13.89
C LYS A 217 5.44 4.47 -14.61
N THR A 218 5.30 5.79 -14.55
CA THR A 218 4.40 6.54 -15.42
C THR A 218 4.78 6.16 -16.85
N ARG A 219 3.86 5.50 -17.54
CA ARG A 219 4.05 5.19 -18.96
C ARG A 219 3.96 6.51 -19.70
N THR A 220 5.11 7.16 -19.92
CA THR A 220 5.22 8.21 -20.90
C THR A 220 4.92 7.58 -22.26
N THR A 221 3.75 7.82 -22.79
CA THR A 221 3.46 7.63 -24.19
C THR A 221 4.27 8.67 -24.94
N SER A 222 5.51 8.33 -25.29
CA SER A 222 6.26 9.04 -26.30
C SER A 222 5.53 8.79 -27.62
N GLY A 223 4.67 9.75 -27.99
CA GLY A 223 4.16 9.87 -29.33
C GLY A 223 5.32 10.20 -30.25
N ASP A 224 5.84 9.19 -30.90
CA ASP A 224 6.77 9.33 -32.01
C ASP A 224 5.94 9.83 -33.20
N ALA A 225 5.90 11.15 -33.36
CA ALA A 225 5.46 11.78 -34.59
C ALA A 225 6.73 12.17 -35.36
N GLY A 226 7.20 11.23 -36.18
CA GLY A 226 8.23 11.49 -37.18
C GLY A 226 7.73 12.50 -38.22
N PRO A 227 8.63 13.35 -38.75
CA PRO A 227 8.28 14.31 -39.75
C PRO A 227 8.17 13.68 -41.14
N ASN A 228 7.13 14.07 -41.86
CA ASN A 228 7.10 14.06 -43.30
C ASN A 228 7.12 15.48 -43.81
#